data_44198473ef09a8f39815b7a0508f4ef3
#
_entry.id   44198473ef09a8f39815b7a0508f4ef3
#
_cell.length_a   1.000
_cell.length_b   1.000
_cell.length_c   1.000
_cell.angle_alpha   90.00
_cell.angle_beta   90.00
_cell.angle_gamma   90.00
#
_symmetry.space_group_name_H-M   'P 1'
#
loop_
_entity.id
_entity.type
_entity.pdbx_description
1 polymer ?
#
loop_
_entity_poly.entity_id
_entity_poly.type
_entity_poly.pdbx_seq_one_letter_code
_entity_poly.pdbx_strand_id
1 'polypeptide(L)'
;MDLLEHLRRQFAYDEWANREVLARIGTSSRGPERTIRLLAHILSAERLWLERMRKRPQSVTVWPEFSGDQCETQITDLAVAWREFLSQLSPAQLTEKIAYQNSKGEPWSSSVGDILTHVLLHSAYHRGQIASQTREAGETPAYTDFIHAVRQGLIDKS
;
A
#
# COMPACT_ATOMS: atom_id res chain seq x y z
N MET A 1 4.58 19.80 -11.75
CA MET A 1 4.58 18.38 -11.27
C MET A 1 3.93 17.53 -12.34
N ASP A 2 4.65 16.59 -12.90
CA ASP A 2 4.08 15.62 -13.82
C ASP A 2 3.38 14.48 -13.07
N LEU A 3 2.65 13.61 -13.81
CA LEU A 3 1.90 12.51 -13.21
C LEU A 3 2.80 11.52 -12.47
N LEU A 4 3.97 11.21 -13.00
CA LEU A 4 4.90 10.26 -12.39
C LEU A 4 5.46 10.81 -11.07
N GLU A 5 5.81 12.09 -11.04
CA GLU A 5 6.23 12.78 -9.83
C GLU A 5 5.12 12.80 -8.78
N HIS A 6 3.87 13.06 -9.21
CA HIS A 6 2.72 12.98 -8.33
C HIS A 6 2.54 11.56 -7.75
N LEU A 7 2.65 10.52 -8.58
CA LEU A 7 2.56 9.13 -8.11
C LEU A 7 3.67 8.79 -7.09
N ARG A 8 4.90 9.24 -7.32
CA ARG A 8 5.99 9.06 -6.35
C ARG A 8 5.64 9.66 -4.98
N ARG A 9 5.09 10.86 -4.94
CA ARG A 9 4.60 11.48 -3.69
C ARG A 9 3.47 10.67 -3.06
N GLN A 10 2.55 10.13 -3.86
CA GLN A 10 1.46 9.30 -3.34
C GLN A 10 1.96 7.99 -2.72
N PHE A 11 2.97 7.35 -3.29
CA PHE A 11 3.59 6.15 -2.71
C PHE A 11 4.37 6.47 -1.43
N ALA A 12 5.03 7.62 -1.34
CA ALA A 12 5.64 8.08 -0.09
C ALA A 12 4.60 8.32 1.01
N TYR A 13 3.44 8.89 0.64
CA TYR A 13 2.31 9.01 1.56
C TYR A 13 1.78 7.64 1.99
N ASP A 14 1.62 6.70 1.07
CA ASP A 14 1.10 5.36 1.37
C ASP A 14 2.01 4.61 2.36
N GLU A 15 3.32 4.66 2.16
CA GLU A 15 4.31 4.13 3.11
C GLU A 15 4.14 4.75 4.50
N TRP A 16 4.11 6.08 4.59
CA TRP A 16 3.93 6.79 5.85
C TRP A 16 2.62 6.39 6.54
N ALA A 17 1.51 6.38 5.80
CA ALA A 17 0.19 6.04 6.33
C ALA A 17 0.14 4.59 6.85
N ASN A 18 0.75 3.63 6.14
CA ASN A 18 0.84 2.24 6.59
C ASN A 18 1.67 2.12 7.89
N ARG A 19 2.75 2.89 8.04
CA ARG A 19 3.54 2.93 9.27
C ARG A 19 2.74 3.50 10.46
N GLU A 20 2.01 4.58 10.25
CA GLU A 20 1.14 5.17 11.27
C GLU A 20 0.06 4.20 11.74
N VAL A 21 -0.57 3.49 10.80
CA VAL A 21 -1.56 2.46 11.09
C VAL A 21 -0.93 1.32 11.90
N LEU A 22 0.23 0.81 11.49
CA LEU A 22 0.91 -0.27 12.22
C LEU A 22 1.26 0.16 13.65
N ALA A 23 1.79 1.38 13.83
CA ALA A 23 2.10 1.91 15.16
C ALA A 23 0.86 1.98 16.05
N ARG A 24 -0.27 2.38 15.52
CA ARG A 24 -1.53 2.43 16.25
C ARG A 24 -2.06 1.04 16.60
N ILE A 25 -1.98 0.08 15.69
CA ILE A 25 -2.34 -1.33 15.95
C ILE A 25 -1.49 -1.88 17.11
N GLY A 26 -0.21 -1.59 17.14
CA GLY A 26 0.72 -2.04 18.20
C GLY A 26 0.40 -1.48 19.58
N THR A 27 -0.36 -0.40 19.70
CA THR A 27 -0.81 0.18 20.98
C THR A 27 -2.22 -0.24 21.39
N SER A 28 -2.91 -1.06 20.57
CA SER A 28 -4.27 -1.50 20.87
C SER A 28 -4.31 -2.43 22.09
N SER A 29 -5.21 -2.13 23.04
CA SER A 29 -5.49 -2.96 24.21
C SER A 29 -6.59 -4.01 23.97
N ARG A 30 -7.28 -3.94 22.81
CA ARG A 30 -8.46 -4.75 22.50
C ARG A 30 -8.23 -5.87 21.48
N GLY A 31 -6.99 -6.21 21.21
CA GLY A 31 -6.60 -7.23 20.24
C GLY A 31 -6.54 -6.71 18.81
N PRO A 32 -5.39 -6.78 18.18
CA PRO A 32 -5.15 -6.24 16.84
C PRO A 32 -5.59 -7.17 15.70
N GLU A 33 -6.15 -8.34 15.98
CA GLU A 33 -6.30 -9.45 15.04
C GLU A 33 -7.02 -9.07 13.72
N ARG A 34 -8.13 -8.33 13.82
CA ARG A 34 -8.89 -7.95 12.62
C ARG A 34 -8.21 -6.82 11.84
N THR A 35 -7.67 -5.84 12.55
CA THR A 35 -7.01 -4.67 11.95
C THR A 35 -5.67 -5.03 11.34
N ILE A 36 -4.87 -5.88 12.00
CA ILE A 36 -3.60 -6.35 11.46
C ILE A 36 -3.79 -7.23 10.21
N ARG A 37 -4.87 -8.00 10.15
CA ARG A 37 -5.22 -8.82 8.99
C ARG A 37 -5.51 -7.95 7.75
N LEU A 38 -6.19 -6.81 7.95
CA LEU A 38 -6.41 -5.83 6.89
C LEU A 38 -5.12 -5.16 6.44
N LEU A 39 -4.25 -4.80 7.38
CA LEU A 39 -2.94 -4.23 7.03
C LEU A 39 -2.08 -5.25 6.26
N ALA A 40 -2.06 -6.50 6.70
CA ALA A 40 -1.36 -7.58 5.99
C ALA A 40 -1.89 -7.75 4.56
N HIS A 41 -3.20 -7.63 4.36
CA HIS A 41 -3.81 -7.66 3.03
C HIS A 41 -3.39 -6.46 2.16
N ILE A 42 -3.33 -5.25 2.72
CA ILE A 42 -2.81 -4.07 2.02
C ILE A 42 -1.39 -4.35 1.48
N LEU A 43 -0.50 -4.80 2.36
CA LEU A 43 0.90 -5.06 2.03
C LEU A 43 1.07 -6.20 1.01
N SER A 44 0.27 -7.25 1.15
CA SER A 44 0.24 -8.36 0.19
C SER A 44 -0.24 -7.90 -1.19
N ALA A 45 -1.25 -7.06 -1.26
CA ALA A 45 -1.76 -6.52 -2.52
C ALA A 45 -0.73 -5.61 -3.21
N GLU A 46 -0.04 -4.75 -2.46
CA GLU A 46 1.05 -3.93 -3.00
C GLU A 46 2.15 -4.81 -3.62
N ARG A 47 2.56 -5.85 -2.93
CA ARG A 47 3.57 -6.80 -3.41
C ARG A 47 3.11 -7.54 -4.66
N LEU A 48 1.87 -8.03 -4.66
CA LEU A 48 1.31 -8.75 -5.80
C LEU A 48 1.32 -7.90 -7.08
N TRP A 49 0.89 -6.64 -6.97
CA TRP A 49 0.87 -5.74 -8.12
C TRP A 49 2.26 -5.36 -8.61
N LEU A 50 3.20 -5.17 -7.70
CA LEU A 50 4.60 -4.93 -8.05
C LEU A 50 5.21 -6.14 -8.77
N GLU A 51 4.95 -7.34 -8.29
CA GLU A 51 5.40 -8.60 -8.92
C GLU A 51 4.79 -8.78 -10.32
N ARG A 52 3.50 -8.50 -10.49
CA ARG A 52 2.83 -8.51 -11.81
C ARG A 52 3.50 -7.54 -12.78
N MET A 53 3.77 -6.31 -12.37
CA MET A 53 4.46 -5.32 -13.21
C MET A 53 5.90 -5.71 -13.54
N ARG A 54 6.58 -6.40 -12.63
CA ARG A 54 7.93 -6.94 -12.84
C ARG A 54 7.93 -8.31 -13.53
N LYS A 55 6.77 -8.85 -13.90
CA LYS A 55 6.61 -10.19 -14.50
C LYS A 55 7.24 -11.29 -13.64
N ARG A 56 7.07 -11.18 -12.34
CA ARG A 56 7.51 -12.19 -11.35
C ARG A 56 6.31 -12.98 -10.84
N PRO A 57 6.53 -14.23 -10.40
CA PRO A 57 5.47 -15.03 -9.80
C PRO A 57 5.03 -14.43 -8.47
N GLN A 58 3.76 -14.66 -8.11
CA GLN A 58 3.22 -14.28 -6.82
C GLN A 58 3.96 -15.00 -5.68
N SER A 59 4.51 -14.25 -4.74
CA SER A 59 5.28 -14.78 -3.61
C SER A 59 4.51 -14.87 -2.30
N VAL A 60 3.38 -14.15 -2.20
CA VAL A 60 2.58 -14.07 -0.97
C VAL A 60 1.10 -14.26 -1.30
N THR A 61 0.36 -14.91 -0.41
CA THR A 61 -1.10 -15.04 -0.55
C THR A 61 -1.79 -13.69 -0.40
N VAL A 62 -2.99 -13.55 -0.94
CA VAL A 62 -3.77 -12.29 -0.90
C VAL A 62 -4.17 -11.89 0.54
N TRP A 63 -4.40 -12.88 1.39
CA TRP A 63 -4.74 -12.69 2.82
C TRP A 63 -3.74 -13.44 3.70
N PRO A 64 -2.51 -12.92 3.84
CA PRO A 64 -1.50 -13.57 4.68
C PRO A 64 -1.76 -13.33 6.16
N GLU A 65 -1.25 -14.23 6.98
CA GLU A 65 -1.25 -14.10 8.44
C GLU A 65 0.07 -13.52 8.93
N PHE A 66 0.26 -12.21 8.74
CA PHE A 66 1.45 -11.52 9.22
C PHE A 66 1.31 -11.09 10.68
N SER A 67 2.38 -11.27 11.44
CA SER A 67 2.58 -10.59 12.73
C SER A 67 2.88 -9.10 12.53
N GLY A 68 2.86 -8.32 13.62
CA GLY A 68 3.28 -6.92 13.58
C GLY A 68 4.70 -6.73 13.04
N ASP A 69 5.64 -7.57 13.48
CA ASP A 69 7.03 -7.54 13.01
C ASP A 69 7.15 -7.89 11.53
N GLN A 70 6.37 -8.85 11.06
CA GLN A 70 6.31 -9.18 9.63
C GLN A 70 5.69 -8.04 8.80
N CYS A 71 4.66 -7.37 9.31
CA CYS A 71 4.12 -6.17 8.66
C CYS A 71 5.17 -5.06 8.57
N GLU A 72 5.92 -4.80 9.63
CA GLU A 72 6.99 -3.79 9.61
C GLU A 72 8.07 -4.12 8.58
N THR A 73 8.50 -5.37 8.52
CA THR A 73 9.45 -5.84 7.50
C THR A 73 8.89 -5.63 6.09
N GLN A 74 7.62 -6.00 5.85
CA GLN A 74 6.98 -5.81 4.56
C GLN A 74 6.87 -4.34 4.16
N ILE A 75 6.51 -3.45 5.09
CA ILE A 75 6.46 -1.99 4.83
C ILE A 75 7.83 -1.50 4.39
N THR A 76 8.88 -1.87 5.11
CA THR A 76 10.26 -1.43 4.81
C THR A 76 10.73 -1.95 3.45
N ASP A 77 10.52 -3.22 3.16
CA ASP A 77 10.92 -3.84 1.89
C ASP A 77 10.13 -3.25 0.70
N LEU A 78 8.83 -3.06 0.86
CA LEU A 78 7.98 -2.46 -0.17
C LEU A 78 8.34 -1.00 -0.44
N ALA A 79 8.67 -0.23 0.59
CA ALA A 79 9.10 1.16 0.43
C ALA A 79 10.35 1.28 -0.46
N VAL A 80 11.33 0.42 -0.25
CA VAL A 80 12.53 0.35 -1.09
C VAL A 80 12.17 -0.10 -2.50
N ALA A 81 11.39 -1.16 -2.63
CA ALA A 81 11.02 -1.75 -3.91
C ALA A 81 10.17 -0.81 -4.78
N TRP A 82 9.24 -0.06 -4.20
CA TRP A 82 8.44 0.94 -4.90
C TRP A 82 9.28 2.14 -5.34
N ARG A 83 10.14 2.69 -4.46
CA ARG A 83 11.04 3.78 -4.84
C ARG A 83 11.93 3.38 -6.02
N GLU A 84 12.53 2.20 -5.96
CA GLU A 84 13.34 1.67 -7.05
C GLU A 84 12.54 1.55 -8.34
N PHE A 85 11.39 0.90 -8.30
CA PHE A 85 10.54 0.71 -9.48
C PHE A 85 10.10 2.05 -10.09
N LEU A 86 9.60 2.97 -9.28
CA LEU A 86 9.13 4.28 -9.73
C LEU A 86 10.27 5.17 -10.23
N SER A 87 11.50 5.00 -9.73
CA SER A 87 12.66 5.75 -10.21
C SER A 87 13.09 5.36 -11.63
N GLN A 88 12.79 4.13 -12.02
CA GLN A 88 13.12 3.58 -13.33
C GLN A 88 12.05 3.85 -14.40
N LEU A 89 10.86 4.29 -14.00
CA LEU A 89 9.78 4.59 -14.93
C LEU A 89 9.99 5.95 -15.61
N SER A 90 9.69 5.97 -16.90
CA SER A 90 9.46 7.21 -17.66
C SER A 90 7.95 7.53 -17.74
N PRO A 91 7.56 8.79 -17.97
CA PRO A 91 6.14 9.14 -18.14
C PRO A 91 5.43 8.35 -19.25
N ALA A 92 6.14 8.03 -20.34
CA ALA A 92 5.58 7.25 -21.45
C ALA A 92 5.18 5.83 -21.03
N GLN A 93 5.93 5.22 -20.11
CA GLN A 93 5.64 3.86 -19.63
C GLN A 93 4.35 3.76 -18.80
N LEU A 94 3.82 4.86 -18.31
CA LEU A 94 2.54 4.84 -17.58
C LEU A 94 1.36 4.35 -18.44
N THR A 95 1.46 4.46 -19.76
CA THR A 95 0.44 3.98 -20.71
C THR A 95 0.68 2.56 -21.20
N GLU A 96 1.82 1.96 -20.89
CA GLU A 96 2.12 0.58 -21.25
C GLU A 96 1.16 -0.40 -20.56
N LYS A 97 0.79 -1.46 -21.28
CA LYS A 97 -0.12 -2.48 -20.75
C LYS A 97 0.64 -3.64 -20.12
N ILE A 98 0.20 -4.02 -18.93
CA ILE A 98 0.67 -5.20 -18.22
C ILE A 98 -0.41 -6.28 -18.32
N ALA A 99 -0.05 -7.43 -18.87
CA ALA A 99 -0.92 -8.61 -18.88
C ALA A 99 -0.74 -9.42 -17.60
N TYR A 100 -1.83 -9.86 -17.02
CA TYR A 100 -1.84 -10.67 -15.79
C TYR A 100 -3.09 -11.55 -15.75
N GLN A 101 -3.11 -12.50 -14.80
CA GLN A 101 -4.31 -13.24 -14.45
C GLN A 101 -4.82 -12.75 -13.08
N ASN A 102 -6.14 -12.63 -12.93
CA ASN A 102 -6.74 -12.33 -11.64
C ASN A 102 -6.77 -13.59 -10.74
N SER A 103 -7.32 -13.45 -9.52
CA SER A 103 -7.43 -14.55 -8.57
C SER A 103 -8.28 -15.75 -9.05
N LYS A 104 -9.10 -15.53 -10.10
CA LYS A 104 -9.90 -16.59 -10.74
C LYS A 104 -9.20 -17.24 -11.94
N GLY A 105 -7.97 -16.82 -12.25
CA GLY A 105 -7.24 -17.29 -13.44
C GLY A 105 -7.69 -16.66 -14.76
N GLU A 106 -8.53 -15.63 -14.72
CA GLU A 106 -8.98 -14.92 -15.91
C GLU A 106 -7.91 -13.95 -16.42
N PRO A 107 -7.64 -13.89 -17.75
CA PRO A 107 -6.63 -13.00 -18.30
C PRO A 107 -7.16 -11.56 -18.37
N TRP A 108 -6.33 -10.63 -17.93
CA TRP A 108 -6.59 -9.19 -17.95
C TRP A 108 -5.37 -8.42 -18.43
N SER A 109 -5.59 -7.17 -18.78
CA SER A 109 -4.53 -6.24 -19.14
C SER A 109 -4.91 -4.84 -18.64
N SER A 110 -3.99 -4.18 -17.93
CA SER A 110 -4.20 -2.85 -17.40
C SER A 110 -2.96 -1.98 -17.63
N SER A 111 -3.14 -0.67 -17.75
CA SER A 111 -1.99 0.22 -17.86
C SER A 111 -1.21 0.30 -16.56
N VAL A 112 0.09 0.59 -16.64
CA VAL A 112 0.94 0.82 -15.46
C VAL A 112 0.35 1.93 -14.59
N GLY A 113 -0.10 3.04 -15.19
CA GLY A 113 -0.72 4.14 -14.46
C GLY A 113 -1.99 3.75 -13.72
N ASP A 114 -2.87 2.94 -14.35
CA ASP A 114 -4.09 2.44 -13.70
C ASP A 114 -3.77 1.49 -12.54
N ILE A 115 -2.76 0.63 -12.70
CA ILE A 115 -2.32 -0.28 -11.64
C ILE A 115 -1.77 0.50 -10.45
N LEU A 116 -0.90 1.48 -10.68
CA LEU A 116 -0.35 2.32 -9.61
C LEU A 116 -1.47 3.07 -8.86
N THR A 117 -2.40 3.64 -9.59
CA THR A 117 -3.58 4.30 -9.01
C THR A 117 -4.43 3.32 -8.20
N HIS A 118 -4.68 2.12 -8.74
CA HIS A 118 -5.42 1.07 -8.05
C HIS A 118 -4.77 0.68 -6.72
N VAL A 119 -3.46 0.49 -6.69
CA VAL A 119 -2.71 0.14 -5.47
C VAL A 119 -2.96 1.19 -4.38
N LEU A 120 -2.84 2.47 -4.72
CA LEU A 120 -3.04 3.58 -3.77
C LEU A 120 -4.48 3.65 -3.25
N LEU A 121 -5.47 3.53 -4.14
CA LEU A 121 -6.89 3.56 -3.78
C LEU A 121 -7.28 2.34 -2.94
N HIS A 122 -6.79 1.16 -3.28
CA HIS A 122 -7.00 -0.07 -2.54
C HIS A 122 -6.44 0.02 -1.12
N SER A 123 -5.23 0.52 -0.95
CA SER A 123 -4.61 0.74 0.36
C SER A 123 -5.43 1.72 1.21
N ALA A 124 -5.84 2.85 0.63
CA ALA A 124 -6.65 3.86 1.33
C ALA A 124 -8.03 3.31 1.73
N TYR A 125 -8.67 2.53 0.86
CA TYR A 125 -9.95 1.87 1.14
C TYR A 125 -9.85 0.96 2.38
N HIS A 126 -8.85 0.11 2.45
CA HIS A 126 -8.67 -0.79 3.58
C HIS A 126 -8.17 -0.08 4.84
N ARG A 127 -7.38 0.99 4.74
CA ARG A 127 -7.05 1.83 5.90
C ARG A 127 -8.30 2.48 6.50
N GLY A 128 -9.27 2.86 5.68
CA GLY A 128 -10.58 3.33 6.15
C GLY A 128 -11.34 2.28 6.94
N GLN A 129 -11.29 1.01 6.51
CA GLN A 129 -11.88 -0.11 7.26
C GLN A 129 -11.16 -0.33 8.60
N ILE A 130 -9.84 -0.26 8.63
CA ILE A 130 -9.05 -0.34 9.87
C ILE A 130 -9.48 0.77 10.83
N ALA A 131 -9.60 2.01 10.35
CA ALA A 131 -10.04 3.14 11.16
C ALA A 131 -11.44 2.92 11.74
N SER A 132 -12.38 2.41 10.95
CA SER A 132 -13.73 2.07 11.40
C SER A 132 -13.71 1.01 12.51
N GLN A 133 -12.98 -0.08 12.31
CA GLN A 133 -12.85 -1.15 13.31
C GLN A 133 -12.18 -0.66 14.60
N THR A 134 -11.19 0.22 14.49
CA THR A 134 -10.54 0.83 15.65
C THR A 134 -11.54 1.65 16.48
N ARG A 135 -12.38 2.46 15.82
CA ARG A 135 -13.44 3.23 16.50
C ARG A 135 -14.49 2.34 17.14
N GLU A 136 -14.91 1.28 16.46
CA GLU A 136 -15.87 0.29 17.00
C GLU A 136 -15.33 -0.37 18.27
N ALA A 137 -14.02 -0.56 18.38
CA ALA A 137 -13.36 -1.05 19.58
C ALA A 137 -13.21 0.01 20.69
N GLY A 138 -13.68 1.24 20.47
CA GLY A 138 -13.59 2.34 21.44
C GLY A 138 -12.21 3.02 21.46
N GLU A 139 -11.37 2.80 20.46
CA GLU A 139 -10.04 3.37 20.37
C GLU A 139 -9.95 4.46 19.29
N THR A 140 -8.94 5.31 19.36
CA THR A 140 -8.70 6.36 18.39
C THR A 140 -7.82 5.81 17.24
N PRO A 141 -8.28 5.85 15.98
CA PRO A 141 -7.49 5.39 14.85
C PRO A 141 -6.29 6.31 14.58
N ALA A 142 -5.34 5.82 13.80
CA ALA A 142 -4.25 6.63 13.25
C ALA A 142 -4.83 7.79 12.41
N TYR A 143 -4.20 8.95 12.51
CA TYR A 143 -4.57 10.11 11.70
C TYR A 143 -3.73 10.13 10.43
N THR A 144 -4.32 9.68 9.33
CA THR A 144 -3.61 9.45 8.06
C THR A 144 -4.13 10.31 6.90
N ASP A 145 -4.74 11.45 7.17
CA ASP A 145 -5.19 12.36 6.11
C ASP A 145 -4.02 12.83 5.26
N PHE A 146 -4.15 12.72 3.94
CA PHE A 146 -3.11 13.14 2.99
C PHE A 146 -2.70 14.60 3.18
N ILE A 147 -3.68 15.50 3.35
CA ILE A 147 -3.38 16.92 3.51
C ILE A 147 -2.63 17.21 4.82
N HIS A 148 -2.84 16.40 5.87
CA HIS A 148 -2.07 16.48 7.11
C HIS A 148 -0.60 16.11 6.84
N ALA A 149 -0.36 15.01 6.16
CA ALA A 149 0.99 14.57 5.80
C ALA A 149 1.74 15.64 4.98
N VAL A 150 1.06 16.28 4.03
CA VAL A 150 1.60 17.40 3.23
C VAL A 150 1.99 18.57 4.12
N ARG A 151 1.06 19.03 4.98
CA ARG A 151 1.28 20.19 5.87
C ARG A 151 2.44 19.98 6.85
N GLN A 152 2.67 18.75 7.26
CA GLN A 152 3.74 18.38 8.19
C GLN A 152 5.06 18.04 7.47
N GLY A 153 5.11 18.10 6.13
CA GLY A 153 6.30 17.75 5.36
C GLY A 153 6.75 16.30 5.53
N LEU A 154 5.80 15.38 5.74
CA LEU A 154 6.09 13.97 6.03
C LEU A 154 6.37 13.14 4.78
N ILE A 155 5.97 13.63 3.61
CA ILE A 155 6.07 12.92 2.33
C ILE A 155 7.07 13.52 1.35
N ASP A 156 7.66 14.67 1.68
CA ASP A 156 8.62 15.37 0.83
C ASP A 156 10.08 15.14 1.28
N LYS A 157 10.29 14.23 2.24
CA LYS A 157 11.59 13.84 2.77
C LYS A 157 12.11 12.58 2.06
N SER A 158 12.30 12.67 0.76
CA SER A 158 12.99 11.61 -0.02
C SER A 158 14.38 12.05 -0.42
#